data_5d9d47241b55bf2441fa9d750cfc9e38
#
_entry.id   5d9d47241b55bf2441fa9d750cfc9e38
#
_cell.length_a   1.000
_cell.length_b   1.000
_cell.length_c   1.000
_cell.angle_alpha   90.00
_cell.angle_beta   90.00
_cell.angle_gamma   90.00
#
_symmetry.space_group_name_H-M   'P 1'
#
loop_
_entity.id
_entity.type
_entity.pdbx_description
1 polymer ?
#
loop_
_entity_poly.entity_id
_entity_poly.type
_entity_poly.pdbx_seq_one_letter_code
_entity_poly.pdbx_strand_id
1 'polypeptide(L)'
;MKEKLFSEFQAPTTQEWLDKIEVDLKGADFQKKLVWRTNEGFNVQPFYRREDLKDLKAVDSLPGEFPFIRGNKKDNNLWFVRQDIDVECPKAANEKALDILNKGVDSLGFKISGKDLSKEFIATLLDGILPQYVELNFKTCQRHCVELAQILVEYFKEKNYPLADLKGSINFDPISKILCKGKDVSALLECAKPLIEALAELPGYKCINVNSVALNNAGAYIYQELGYALAWGAEYMNILTEAGVEATKAAKRIKFNMGVSDNYFMEIAKFRAARMLWAQIVKQYEPKCDCACQMHVCAFTSEYNQTLFDSYVNLLRSQTETMSAAIANVDSIVVTPFDKPYETPTDFAERIARNQQLLLKEEAHFDKLVDVAGGSYTIEHLTDAIAKEGWKLFLEVENAGGFLAEALKGNIVNAVNASNDKRHADAAKRKEFILGTNQFPNFTETSEGKAPLASCCGCHEAGELPALNKNRLASEFETLRLATEKAKKQPIAFMLTIGNLAMRQARAQFSCNFLAAAGYKVIDNLGFKTVEEGVDAALKANADIVVICSSDDEYAEYAIPAFKYLNGRAMYVVAGAPACSEDLKAAGIENFIHVRVNQLETLKEYNEKLKVNSEK
;
A
#
# COMPACT_ATOMS: atom_id res chain seq x y z
N MET A 1 40.60 7.35 33.46
CA MET A 1 39.30 7.85 32.96
C MET A 1 39.44 8.01 31.45
N LYS A 2 38.56 7.38 30.66
CA LYS A 2 38.56 7.67 29.20
C LYS A 2 38.02 9.08 29.02
N GLU A 3 38.86 9.98 28.46
CA GLU A 3 38.39 11.30 28.05
C GLU A 3 37.20 11.15 27.11
N LYS A 4 36.12 11.92 27.35
CA LYS A 4 35.02 11.97 26.44
C LYS A 4 35.46 12.67 25.15
N LEU A 5 35.29 12.02 24.00
CA LEU A 5 35.52 12.63 22.70
C LEU A 5 34.65 13.90 22.57
N PHE A 6 35.25 14.94 21.97
CA PHE A 6 34.60 16.24 21.74
C PHE A 6 34.16 16.99 23.02
N SER A 7 34.84 16.74 24.15
CA SER A 7 34.53 17.44 25.42
C SER A 7 34.77 18.95 25.37
N GLU A 8 35.56 19.43 24.40
CA GLU A 8 35.80 20.85 24.11
C GLU A 8 34.65 21.57 23.41
N PHE A 9 33.68 20.83 22.86
CA PHE A 9 32.50 21.38 22.26
C PHE A 9 31.29 21.24 23.20
N GLN A 10 30.57 22.34 23.42
CA GLN A 10 29.32 22.29 24.15
C GLN A 10 28.23 21.72 23.24
N ALA A 11 27.49 20.72 23.73
CA ALA A 11 26.33 20.19 23.01
C ALA A 11 25.21 21.25 22.99
N PRO A 12 24.71 21.66 21.80
CA PRO A 12 23.63 22.64 21.71
C PRO A 12 22.35 22.09 22.36
N THR A 13 21.66 22.95 23.09
CA THR A 13 20.35 22.64 23.64
C THR A 13 19.28 22.59 22.53
N THR A 14 18.14 21.98 22.81
CA THR A 14 17.01 22.00 21.86
C THR A 14 16.54 23.42 21.58
N GLN A 15 16.55 24.30 22.58
CA GLN A 15 16.16 25.69 22.40
C GLN A 15 17.11 26.43 21.46
N GLU A 16 18.42 26.31 21.66
CA GLU A 16 19.41 26.93 20.75
C GLU A 16 19.27 26.40 19.30
N TRP A 17 18.93 25.11 19.13
CA TRP A 17 18.64 24.55 17.81
C TRP A 17 17.38 25.14 17.18
N LEU A 18 16.28 25.27 17.93
CA LEU A 18 15.04 25.88 17.47
C LEU A 18 15.21 27.37 17.13
N ASP A 19 15.92 28.11 17.97
CA ASP A 19 16.25 29.54 17.74
C ASP A 19 17.03 29.70 16.43
N LYS A 20 17.98 28.81 16.16
CA LYS A 20 18.74 28.82 14.91
C LYS A 20 17.84 28.53 13.70
N ILE A 21 16.93 27.57 13.80
CA ILE A 21 15.95 27.25 12.74
C ILE A 21 15.06 28.47 12.46
N GLU A 22 14.59 29.16 13.49
CA GLU A 22 13.74 30.34 13.34
C GLU A 22 14.47 31.48 12.56
N VAL A 23 15.75 31.69 12.88
CA VAL A 23 16.59 32.62 12.13
C VAL A 23 16.75 32.21 10.68
N ASP A 24 17.01 30.93 10.40
CA ASP A 24 17.21 30.41 9.05
C ASP A 24 15.92 30.39 8.21
N LEU A 25 14.77 30.29 8.84
CA LEU A 25 13.45 30.36 8.20
C LEU A 25 13.08 31.82 7.82
N LYS A 26 13.84 32.85 8.26
CA LYS A 26 13.62 34.26 7.92
C LYS A 26 12.18 34.71 8.18
N GLY A 27 11.61 34.33 9.31
CA GLY A 27 10.25 34.66 9.71
C GLY A 27 9.14 33.78 9.13
N ALA A 28 9.48 32.72 8.39
CA ALA A 28 8.49 31.75 7.97
C ALA A 28 8.11 30.83 9.15
N ASP A 29 6.83 30.51 9.26
CA ASP A 29 6.27 29.67 10.33
C ASP A 29 6.83 28.23 10.29
N PHE A 30 7.42 27.79 11.39
CA PHE A 30 8.01 26.45 11.55
C PHE A 30 7.00 25.32 11.27
N GLN A 31 5.80 25.42 11.84
CA GLN A 31 4.76 24.40 11.72
C GLN A 31 4.26 24.24 10.27
N LYS A 32 4.24 25.34 9.50
CA LYS A 32 3.81 25.31 8.11
C LYS A 32 4.89 24.83 7.15
N LYS A 33 6.17 25.06 7.48
CA LYS A 33 7.28 24.81 6.57
C LYS A 33 7.96 23.46 6.78
N LEU A 34 8.09 23.01 8.03
CA LEU A 34 8.91 21.85 8.38
C LEU A 34 8.13 20.68 8.96
N VAL A 35 6.99 20.93 9.60
CA VAL A 35 6.20 19.83 10.20
C VAL A 35 5.37 19.13 9.12
N TRP A 36 5.58 17.83 9.00
CA TRP A 36 4.82 17.00 8.07
C TRP A 36 3.43 16.69 8.64
N ARG A 37 2.41 17.21 7.98
CA ARG A 37 1.01 16.93 8.28
C ARG A 37 0.59 15.66 7.59
N THR A 38 0.34 14.61 8.37
CA THR A 38 -0.04 13.31 7.84
C THR A 38 -1.56 13.13 7.80
N ASN A 39 -2.00 12.09 7.10
CA ASN A 39 -3.39 11.65 7.15
C ASN A 39 -3.62 10.60 8.26
N GLU A 40 -2.59 10.32 9.09
CA GLU A 40 -2.61 9.29 10.14
C GLU A 40 -3.14 9.81 11.49
N GLY A 41 -3.71 11.01 11.54
CA GLY A 41 -4.25 11.60 12.78
C GLY A 41 -3.24 12.37 13.62
N PHE A 42 -1.96 12.37 13.26
CA PHE A 42 -0.90 13.09 13.96
C PHE A 42 0.07 13.77 12.99
N ASN A 43 0.88 14.69 13.50
CA ASN A 43 1.92 15.36 12.74
C ASN A 43 3.30 14.81 13.10
N VAL A 44 4.20 14.77 12.10
CA VAL A 44 5.59 14.31 12.27
C VAL A 44 6.52 15.51 12.31
N GLN A 45 7.34 15.60 13.36
CA GLN A 45 8.35 16.65 13.50
C GLN A 45 9.51 16.39 12.52
N PRO A 46 10.21 17.45 12.05
CA PRO A 46 11.34 17.29 11.14
C PRO A 46 12.53 16.59 11.77
N PHE A 47 12.62 16.55 13.09
CA PHE A 47 13.63 15.83 13.86
C PHE A 47 13.09 15.50 15.25
N TYR A 48 13.69 14.46 15.87
CA TYR A 48 13.51 14.08 17.26
C TYR A 48 14.85 13.92 17.94
N ARG A 49 14.92 14.18 19.24
CA ARG A 49 16.13 14.12 20.05
C ARG A 49 15.95 13.09 21.19
N ARG A 50 17.07 12.79 21.89
CA ARG A 50 17.07 11.81 23.00
C ARG A 50 16.07 12.19 24.11
N GLU A 51 15.87 13.47 24.36
CA GLU A 51 14.96 13.95 25.39
C GLU A 51 13.49 13.64 25.08
N ASP A 52 13.14 13.54 23.79
CA ASP A 52 11.79 13.20 23.35
C ASP A 52 11.43 11.73 23.68
N LEU A 53 12.42 10.86 23.94
CA LEU A 53 12.15 9.47 24.34
C LEU A 53 11.74 9.30 25.81
N LYS A 54 11.88 10.32 26.68
CA LYS A 54 11.69 10.19 28.13
C LYS A 54 10.31 9.72 28.54
N ASP A 55 9.30 10.09 27.78
CA ASP A 55 7.89 9.79 28.06
C ASP A 55 7.40 8.51 27.39
N LEU A 56 8.24 7.84 26.59
CA LEU A 56 7.91 6.61 25.87
C LEU A 56 8.19 5.38 26.74
N LYS A 57 7.13 4.70 27.15
CA LYS A 57 7.20 3.60 28.12
C LYS A 57 7.85 2.31 27.63
N ALA A 58 7.87 2.09 26.31
CA ALA A 58 8.28 0.81 25.71
C ALA A 58 9.71 0.79 25.17
N VAL A 59 10.45 1.89 25.29
CA VAL A 59 11.82 2.04 24.75
C VAL A 59 12.82 1.04 25.35
N ASP A 60 12.66 0.69 26.62
CA ASP A 60 13.55 -0.23 27.35
C ASP A 60 13.17 -1.72 27.17
N SER A 61 12.14 -2.04 26.38
CA SER A 61 11.75 -3.42 26.10
C SER A 61 12.84 -4.17 25.35
N LEU A 62 12.95 -5.49 25.56
CA LEU A 62 13.92 -6.34 24.87
C LEU A 62 13.25 -7.17 23.75
N PRO A 63 14.01 -7.54 22.69
CA PRO A 63 13.50 -8.42 21.64
C PRO A 63 13.04 -9.78 22.20
N GLY A 64 11.91 -10.28 21.72
CA GLY A 64 11.32 -11.55 22.14
C GLY A 64 10.75 -11.58 23.56
N GLU A 65 10.60 -10.42 24.21
CA GLU A 65 9.99 -10.28 25.53
C GLU A 65 8.71 -9.46 25.47
N PHE A 66 7.77 -9.78 26.38
CA PHE A 66 6.52 -9.05 26.49
C PHE A 66 6.79 -7.53 26.71
N PRO A 67 6.12 -6.63 26.00
CA PRO A 67 4.98 -6.80 25.11
C PRO A 67 5.33 -6.99 23.61
N PHE A 68 6.48 -7.53 23.28
CA PHE A 68 6.94 -7.90 21.93
C PHE A 68 7.06 -6.73 20.93
N ILE A 69 7.15 -5.51 21.40
CA ILE A 69 7.28 -4.31 20.55
C ILE A 69 8.51 -4.41 19.63
N ARG A 70 9.59 -5.02 20.13
CA ARG A 70 10.86 -5.20 19.41
C ARG A 70 10.97 -6.52 18.65
N GLY A 71 9.85 -7.21 18.44
CA GLY A 71 9.76 -8.46 17.70
C GLY A 71 9.57 -9.70 18.57
N ASN A 72 9.14 -10.78 17.94
CA ASN A 72 8.94 -12.08 18.58
C ASN A 72 10.23 -12.88 18.72
N LYS A 73 11.28 -12.54 17.97
CA LYS A 73 12.55 -13.27 17.88
C LYS A 73 13.63 -12.60 18.73
N LYS A 74 14.52 -13.40 19.33
CA LYS A 74 15.59 -12.92 20.24
C LYS A 74 16.95 -12.81 19.54
N ASP A 75 17.28 -13.77 18.68
CA ASP A 75 18.65 -14.00 18.22
C ASP A 75 18.88 -13.70 16.73
N ASN A 76 17.81 -13.58 15.96
CA ASN A 76 17.87 -13.35 14.52
C ASN A 76 16.59 -12.68 14.01
N ASN A 77 16.58 -12.31 12.74
CA ASN A 77 15.41 -11.77 12.07
C ASN A 77 14.98 -12.63 10.87
N LEU A 78 15.07 -13.94 10.97
CA LEU A 78 14.63 -14.85 9.92
C LEU A 78 13.14 -14.72 9.68
N TRP A 79 12.75 -14.56 8.43
CA TRP A 79 11.36 -14.63 7.97
C TRP A 79 11.22 -15.69 6.90
N PHE A 80 10.01 -16.22 6.71
CA PHE A 80 9.70 -17.11 5.61
C PHE A 80 9.51 -16.32 4.31
N VAL A 81 10.26 -16.73 3.27
CA VAL A 81 10.10 -16.25 1.90
C VAL A 81 8.90 -16.96 1.29
N ARG A 82 7.74 -16.32 1.31
CA ARG A 82 6.48 -16.94 0.88
C ARG A 82 6.12 -16.57 -0.55
N GLN A 83 5.71 -17.59 -1.33
CA GLN A 83 5.09 -17.40 -2.63
C GLN A 83 3.77 -18.18 -2.69
N ASP A 84 2.70 -17.51 -3.16
CA ASP A 84 1.37 -18.12 -3.29
C ASP A 84 1.16 -18.64 -4.71
N ILE A 85 0.45 -19.78 -4.84
CA ILE A 85 0.14 -20.48 -6.09
C ILE A 85 -1.38 -20.64 -6.19
N ASP A 86 -1.99 -20.15 -7.27
CA ASP A 86 -3.37 -20.47 -7.63
C ASP A 86 -3.43 -21.89 -8.22
N VAL A 87 -4.15 -22.79 -7.55
CA VAL A 87 -4.19 -24.22 -7.92
C VAL A 87 -5.35 -24.50 -8.86
N GLU A 88 -5.10 -24.50 -10.15
CA GLU A 88 -6.06 -24.95 -11.17
C GLU A 88 -5.94 -26.46 -11.42
N CYS A 89 -4.71 -26.99 -11.40
CA CYS A 89 -4.39 -28.41 -11.52
C CYS A 89 -3.36 -28.78 -10.44
N PRO A 90 -3.62 -29.80 -9.60
CA PRO A 90 -2.73 -30.15 -8.49
C PRO A 90 -1.33 -30.56 -8.95
N LYS A 91 -1.21 -31.27 -10.09
CA LYS A 91 0.08 -31.70 -10.62
C LYS A 91 0.92 -30.50 -11.11
N ALA A 92 0.34 -29.60 -11.90
CA ALA A 92 1.04 -28.40 -12.36
C ALA A 92 1.43 -27.47 -11.20
N ALA A 93 0.56 -27.34 -10.19
CA ALA A 93 0.87 -26.57 -8.99
C ALA A 93 1.99 -27.21 -8.16
N ASN A 94 2.05 -28.54 -8.08
CA ASN A 94 3.14 -29.27 -7.45
C ASN A 94 4.47 -29.07 -8.18
N GLU A 95 4.49 -29.21 -9.51
CA GLU A 95 5.68 -28.96 -10.34
C GLU A 95 6.21 -27.53 -10.13
N LYS A 96 5.32 -26.53 -10.13
CA LYS A 96 5.66 -25.13 -9.80
C LYS A 96 6.17 -24.99 -8.37
N ALA A 97 5.54 -25.62 -7.40
CA ALA A 97 5.95 -25.59 -6.00
C ALA A 97 7.37 -26.13 -5.80
N LEU A 98 7.69 -27.29 -6.38
CA LEU A 98 9.01 -27.89 -6.32
C LEU A 98 10.07 -27.01 -7.02
N ASP A 99 9.73 -26.41 -8.14
CA ASP A 99 10.62 -25.48 -8.86
C ASP A 99 10.97 -24.25 -8.00
N ILE A 100 9.98 -23.60 -7.38
CA ILE A 100 10.22 -22.39 -6.59
C ILE A 100 10.89 -22.69 -5.24
N LEU A 101 10.64 -23.86 -4.63
CA LEU A 101 11.38 -24.31 -3.45
C LEU A 101 12.89 -24.44 -3.75
N ASN A 102 13.25 -25.01 -4.91
CA ASN A 102 14.63 -25.09 -5.36
C ASN A 102 15.24 -23.70 -5.68
N LYS A 103 14.43 -22.64 -5.68
CA LYS A 103 14.83 -21.24 -5.96
C LYS A 103 14.76 -20.34 -4.72
N GLY A 104 14.76 -20.92 -3.52
CA GLY A 104 14.89 -20.20 -2.25
C GLY A 104 13.57 -19.81 -1.56
N VAL A 105 12.42 -20.27 -2.05
CA VAL A 105 11.15 -20.19 -1.31
C VAL A 105 11.18 -21.21 -0.18
N ASP A 106 10.74 -20.84 1.01
CA ASP A 106 10.63 -21.68 2.19
C ASP A 106 9.22 -21.67 2.83
N SER A 107 8.29 -20.95 2.19
CA SER A 107 6.86 -20.94 2.54
C SER A 107 5.98 -20.94 1.28
N LEU A 108 5.10 -21.92 1.18
CA LEU A 108 4.16 -22.06 0.06
C LEU A 108 2.75 -21.69 0.48
N GLY A 109 2.05 -20.93 -0.37
CA GLY A 109 0.62 -20.69 -0.24
C GLY A 109 -0.14 -21.34 -1.39
N PHE A 110 -1.13 -22.19 -1.09
CA PHE A 110 -1.98 -22.84 -2.09
C PHE A 110 -3.41 -22.34 -2.00
N LYS A 111 -3.91 -21.76 -3.08
CA LYS A 111 -5.32 -21.39 -3.21
C LYS A 111 -6.05 -22.47 -3.98
N ILE A 112 -6.89 -23.22 -3.28
CA ILE A 112 -7.54 -24.44 -3.74
C ILE A 112 -9.04 -24.19 -3.93
N SER A 113 -9.61 -24.70 -5.02
CA SER A 113 -11.07 -24.80 -5.17
C SER A 113 -11.63 -25.83 -4.22
N GLY A 114 -12.68 -25.47 -3.46
CA GLY A 114 -13.33 -26.44 -2.54
C GLY A 114 -14.07 -27.58 -3.25
N LYS A 115 -14.33 -27.45 -4.56
CA LYS A 115 -15.05 -28.50 -5.33
C LYS A 115 -14.21 -29.75 -5.61
N ASP A 116 -12.89 -29.56 -5.66
CA ASP A 116 -11.94 -30.61 -6.06
C ASP A 116 -11.18 -31.18 -4.86
N LEU A 117 -11.59 -30.80 -3.64
CA LEU A 117 -10.89 -31.18 -2.43
C LEU A 117 -11.07 -32.67 -2.15
N SER A 118 -9.98 -33.45 -2.18
CA SER A 118 -9.91 -34.85 -1.82
C SER A 118 -8.53 -35.21 -1.30
N LYS A 119 -8.40 -36.40 -0.73
CA LYS A 119 -7.12 -36.89 -0.25
C LYS A 119 -6.12 -37.11 -1.38
N GLU A 120 -6.57 -37.61 -2.53
CA GLU A 120 -5.78 -37.84 -3.72
C GLU A 120 -5.30 -36.52 -4.31
N PHE A 121 -6.16 -35.49 -4.27
CA PHE A 121 -5.79 -34.13 -4.69
C PHE A 121 -4.64 -33.59 -3.82
N ILE A 122 -4.76 -33.67 -2.49
CA ILE A 122 -3.72 -33.20 -1.56
C ILE A 122 -2.45 -34.04 -1.69
N ALA A 123 -2.57 -35.38 -1.85
CA ALA A 123 -1.41 -36.23 -2.06
C ALA A 123 -0.65 -35.87 -3.34
N THR A 124 -1.35 -35.53 -4.43
CA THR A 124 -0.75 -35.09 -5.68
C THR A 124 -0.11 -33.70 -5.55
N LEU A 125 -0.81 -32.77 -4.88
CA LEU A 125 -0.34 -31.41 -4.68
C LEU A 125 0.94 -31.33 -3.84
N LEU A 126 1.07 -32.19 -2.84
CA LEU A 126 2.18 -32.19 -1.88
C LEU A 126 3.24 -33.27 -2.17
N ASP A 127 3.15 -33.98 -3.31
CA ASP A 127 4.11 -35.01 -3.65
C ASP A 127 5.54 -34.45 -3.74
N GLY A 128 6.49 -35.10 -3.09
CA GLY A 128 7.90 -34.67 -3.04
C GLY A 128 8.19 -33.44 -2.17
N ILE A 129 7.18 -32.75 -1.63
CA ILE A 129 7.39 -31.63 -0.70
C ILE A 129 7.63 -32.16 0.72
N LEU A 130 8.64 -31.63 1.38
CA LEU A 130 9.04 -32.00 2.75
C LEU A 130 8.47 -31.00 3.77
N PRO A 131 7.30 -31.24 4.36
CA PRO A 131 6.59 -30.25 5.18
C PRO A 131 7.30 -29.88 6.49
N GLN A 132 8.27 -30.66 6.94
CA GLN A 132 9.10 -30.33 8.12
C GLN A 132 10.08 -29.17 7.85
N TYR A 133 10.37 -28.86 6.58
CA TYR A 133 11.27 -27.78 6.16
C TYR A 133 10.55 -26.61 5.48
N VAL A 134 9.27 -26.77 5.13
CA VAL A 134 8.49 -25.80 4.37
C VAL A 134 7.25 -25.41 5.14
N GLU A 135 7.00 -24.12 5.32
CA GLU A 135 5.71 -23.64 5.84
C GLU A 135 4.64 -23.79 4.77
N LEU A 136 3.55 -24.53 5.07
CA LEU A 136 2.47 -24.81 4.13
C LEU A 136 1.20 -24.03 4.48
N ASN A 137 0.79 -23.13 3.63
CA ASN A 137 -0.38 -22.28 3.84
C ASN A 137 -1.46 -22.60 2.81
N PHE A 138 -2.70 -22.76 3.25
CA PHE A 138 -3.82 -23.13 2.40
C PHE A 138 -4.94 -22.10 2.48
N LYS A 139 -5.53 -21.80 1.33
CA LYS A 139 -6.73 -20.96 1.22
C LYS A 139 -7.76 -21.68 0.38
N THR A 140 -8.93 -21.91 0.95
CA THR A 140 -10.06 -22.54 0.25
C THR A 140 -11.37 -21.82 0.58
N CYS A 141 -12.51 -22.32 0.07
CA CYS A 141 -13.81 -21.83 0.49
C CYS A 141 -13.99 -22.08 2.00
N GLN A 142 -14.48 -21.11 2.74
CA GLN A 142 -14.59 -21.16 4.20
C GLN A 142 -15.35 -22.38 4.72
N ARG A 143 -16.32 -22.88 3.96
CA ARG A 143 -17.11 -24.10 4.29
C ARG A 143 -16.30 -25.39 4.25
N HIS A 144 -15.20 -25.40 3.51
CA HIS A 144 -14.34 -26.58 3.34
C HIS A 144 -13.07 -26.55 4.20
N CYS A 145 -12.91 -25.53 5.07
CA CYS A 145 -11.70 -25.44 5.90
C CYS A 145 -11.55 -26.58 6.90
N VAL A 146 -12.65 -27.06 7.49
CA VAL A 146 -12.64 -28.20 8.42
C VAL A 146 -12.29 -29.50 7.70
N GLU A 147 -12.91 -29.76 6.55
CA GLU A 147 -12.62 -30.91 5.69
C GLU A 147 -11.15 -30.93 5.25
N LEU A 148 -10.63 -29.78 4.78
CA LEU A 148 -9.22 -29.64 4.43
C LEU A 148 -8.30 -29.95 5.62
N ALA A 149 -8.63 -29.48 6.82
CA ALA A 149 -7.85 -29.75 8.02
C ALA A 149 -7.78 -31.26 8.32
N GLN A 150 -8.91 -31.97 8.21
CA GLN A 150 -8.98 -33.42 8.42
C GLN A 150 -8.13 -34.18 7.39
N ILE A 151 -8.26 -33.84 6.10
CA ILE A 151 -7.47 -34.44 5.03
C ILE A 151 -5.96 -34.23 5.25
N LEU A 152 -5.54 -33.01 5.64
CA LEU A 152 -4.13 -32.70 5.89
C LEU A 152 -3.57 -33.52 7.07
N VAL A 153 -4.32 -33.63 8.17
CA VAL A 153 -3.89 -34.41 9.34
C VAL A 153 -3.74 -35.87 8.96
N GLU A 154 -4.71 -36.46 8.24
CA GLU A 154 -4.64 -37.85 7.77
C GLU A 154 -3.43 -38.05 6.83
N TYR A 155 -3.24 -37.18 5.85
CA TYR A 155 -2.13 -37.26 4.90
C TYR A 155 -0.77 -37.21 5.61
N PHE A 156 -0.57 -36.29 6.55
CA PHE A 156 0.68 -36.22 7.28
C PHE A 156 0.95 -37.41 8.18
N LYS A 157 -0.11 -38.01 8.79
CA LYS A 157 -0.02 -39.24 9.56
C LYS A 157 0.40 -40.44 8.69
N GLU A 158 -0.25 -40.60 7.55
CA GLU A 158 0.06 -41.70 6.63
C GLU A 158 1.50 -41.63 6.09
N LYS A 159 1.99 -40.44 5.89
CA LYS A 159 3.39 -40.19 5.48
C LYS A 159 4.37 -40.25 6.64
N ASN A 160 3.91 -40.47 7.89
CA ASN A 160 4.72 -40.47 9.11
C ASN A 160 5.55 -39.21 9.34
N TYR A 161 5.02 -38.04 9.00
CA TYR A 161 5.68 -36.75 9.28
C TYR A 161 5.57 -36.38 10.77
N PRO A 162 6.56 -35.67 11.35
CA PRO A 162 6.55 -35.24 12.75
C PRO A 162 5.55 -34.09 12.96
N LEU A 163 4.29 -34.41 13.25
CA LEU A 163 3.16 -33.47 13.27
C LEU A 163 3.40 -32.24 14.16
N ALA A 164 4.15 -32.40 15.26
CA ALA A 164 4.46 -31.32 16.20
C ALA A 164 5.36 -30.22 15.60
N ASP A 165 6.18 -30.55 14.61
CA ASP A 165 7.16 -29.65 14.01
C ASP A 165 6.63 -28.97 12.75
N LEU A 166 5.50 -29.45 12.21
CA LEU A 166 4.93 -28.91 10.97
C LEU A 166 4.36 -27.50 11.20
N LYS A 167 4.71 -26.59 10.28
CA LYS A 167 4.27 -25.19 10.30
C LYS A 167 3.39 -24.91 9.09
N GLY A 168 2.37 -24.07 9.31
CA GLY A 168 1.49 -23.69 8.22
C GLY A 168 0.25 -22.93 8.67
N SER A 169 -0.67 -22.75 7.73
CA SER A 169 -1.97 -22.18 8.05
C SER A 169 -3.08 -22.64 7.11
N ILE A 170 -4.31 -22.60 7.61
CA ILE A 170 -5.53 -22.65 6.81
C ILE A 170 -6.21 -21.29 6.94
N ASN A 171 -6.45 -20.61 5.83
CA ASN A 171 -7.03 -19.26 5.86
C ASN A 171 -8.55 -19.33 6.06
N PHE A 172 -8.97 -19.39 7.33
CA PHE A 172 -10.37 -19.26 7.71
C PHE A 172 -10.63 -17.84 8.24
N ASP A 173 -11.46 -17.09 7.52
CA ASP A 173 -11.85 -15.73 7.85
C ASP A 173 -13.18 -15.36 7.17
N PRO A 174 -14.32 -15.74 7.73
CA PRO A 174 -15.64 -15.35 7.23
C PRO A 174 -15.85 -13.82 7.22
N ILE A 175 -15.31 -13.11 8.20
CA ILE A 175 -15.49 -11.65 8.33
C ILE A 175 -14.89 -10.91 7.11
N SER A 176 -13.73 -11.35 6.60
CA SER A 176 -13.16 -10.79 5.36
C SER A 176 -14.12 -10.86 4.18
N LYS A 177 -14.97 -11.91 4.10
CA LYS A 177 -15.98 -12.00 3.05
C LYS A 177 -17.11 -11.00 3.21
N ILE A 178 -17.51 -10.69 4.45
CA ILE A 178 -18.50 -9.65 4.73
C ILE A 178 -17.98 -8.33 4.19
N LEU A 179 -16.75 -7.95 4.54
CA LEU A 179 -16.14 -6.70 4.11
C LEU A 179 -15.91 -6.62 2.59
N CYS A 180 -15.40 -7.69 1.98
CA CYS A 180 -15.00 -7.68 0.57
C CYS A 180 -16.13 -7.94 -0.42
N LYS A 181 -17.24 -8.57 0.01
CA LYS A 181 -18.34 -9.02 -0.85
C LYS A 181 -19.69 -8.45 -0.46
N GLY A 182 -19.80 -7.82 0.69
CA GLY A 182 -21.06 -7.33 1.22
C GLY A 182 -22.08 -8.44 1.51
N LYS A 183 -21.63 -9.69 1.74
CA LYS A 183 -22.51 -10.84 2.04
C LYS A 183 -22.37 -11.23 3.50
N ASP A 184 -23.48 -11.27 4.22
CA ASP A 184 -23.48 -11.83 5.56
C ASP A 184 -23.23 -13.36 5.50
N VAL A 185 -22.10 -13.74 6.04
CA VAL A 185 -21.69 -15.14 6.20
C VAL A 185 -21.29 -15.45 7.64
N SER A 186 -21.79 -14.67 8.59
CA SER A 186 -21.47 -14.77 10.02
C SER A 186 -21.78 -16.16 10.59
N ALA A 187 -22.80 -16.84 10.09
CA ALA A 187 -23.09 -18.23 10.47
C ALA A 187 -21.90 -19.20 10.28
N LEU A 188 -20.96 -18.89 9.38
CA LEU A 188 -19.76 -19.72 9.21
C LEU A 188 -18.78 -19.60 10.38
N LEU A 189 -18.91 -18.60 11.25
CA LEU A 189 -18.06 -18.46 12.45
C LEU A 189 -18.20 -19.65 13.41
N GLU A 190 -19.33 -20.34 13.40
CA GLU A 190 -19.54 -21.59 14.16
C GLU A 190 -18.52 -22.69 13.76
N CYS A 191 -17.95 -22.64 12.56
CA CYS A 191 -16.92 -23.58 12.12
C CYS A 191 -15.54 -23.35 12.75
N ALA A 192 -15.31 -22.21 13.45
CA ALA A 192 -14.00 -21.86 14.00
C ALA A 192 -13.50 -22.89 15.04
N LYS A 193 -14.36 -23.28 16.00
CA LYS A 193 -14.00 -24.29 17.02
C LYS A 193 -13.78 -25.68 16.41
N PRO A 194 -14.68 -26.22 15.58
CA PRO A 194 -14.42 -27.50 14.86
C PRO A 194 -13.11 -27.49 14.06
N LEU A 195 -12.75 -26.37 13.45
CA LEU A 195 -11.49 -26.26 12.71
C LEU A 195 -10.27 -26.35 13.64
N ILE A 196 -10.32 -25.69 14.80
CA ILE A 196 -9.26 -25.78 15.83
C ILE A 196 -9.15 -27.21 16.38
N GLU A 197 -10.27 -27.90 16.55
CA GLU A 197 -10.31 -29.29 17.02
C GLU A 197 -9.73 -30.24 15.97
N ALA A 198 -10.08 -30.07 14.69
CA ALA A 198 -9.53 -30.86 13.58
C ALA A 198 -8.00 -30.73 13.47
N LEU A 199 -7.46 -29.56 13.81
CA LEU A 199 -6.00 -29.30 13.80
C LEU A 199 -5.33 -29.53 15.17
N ALA A 200 -5.96 -30.24 16.10
CA ALA A 200 -5.40 -30.42 17.44
C ALA A 200 -4.00 -31.07 17.45
N GLU A 201 -3.75 -31.96 16.51
CA GLU A 201 -2.47 -32.68 16.37
C GLU A 201 -1.40 -31.89 15.58
N LEU A 202 -1.77 -30.77 14.99
CA LEU A 202 -0.86 -29.85 14.28
C LEU A 202 -0.71 -28.54 15.07
N PRO A 203 0.04 -28.50 16.17
CA PRO A 203 0.13 -27.32 17.03
C PRO A 203 0.75 -26.10 16.33
N GLY A 204 1.61 -26.31 15.33
CA GLY A 204 2.26 -25.26 14.55
C GLY A 204 1.36 -24.61 13.49
N TYR A 205 0.15 -25.17 13.22
CA TYR A 205 -0.78 -24.61 12.25
C TYR A 205 -1.64 -23.48 12.83
N LYS A 206 -1.70 -22.35 12.13
CA LYS A 206 -2.63 -21.26 12.37
C LYS A 206 -3.89 -21.48 11.53
N CYS A 207 -5.06 -21.17 12.05
CA CYS A 207 -6.28 -21.45 11.29
C CYS A 207 -7.36 -20.37 11.40
N ILE A 208 -7.16 -19.37 12.23
CA ILE A 208 -8.04 -18.19 12.31
C ILE A 208 -7.24 -17.00 11.77
N ASN A 209 -7.74 -16.39 10.71
CA ASN A 209 -6.99 -15.33 10.04
C ASN A 209 -7.69 -13.99 10.14
N VAL A 210 -6.90 -12.95 10.38
CA VAL A 210 -7.29 -11.56 10.27
C VAL A 210 -6.67 -11.02 8.98
N ASN A 211 -7.47 -10.94 7.91
CA ASN A 211 -6.98 -10.51 6.59
C ASN A 211 -7.09 -8.99 6.42
N SER A 212 -6.45 -8.22 7.30
CA SER A 212 -6.48 -6.75 7.25
C SER A 212 -5.81 -6.15 6.01
N VAL A 213 -4.98 -6.93 5.30
CA VAL A 213 -4.48 -6.57 3.96
C VAL A 213 -5.61 -6.15 3.00
N ALA A 214 -6.83 -6.65 3.19
CA ALA A 214 -7.98 -6.22 2.39
C ALA A 214 -8.35 -4.74 2.64
N LEU A 215 -8.16 -4.24 3.86
CA LEU A 215 -8.37 -2.83 4.22
C LEU A 215 -7.26 -1.96 3.61
N ASN A 216 -6.00 -2.39 3.70
CA ASN A 216 -4.86 -1.73 3.08
C ASN A 216 -5.07 -1.58 1.55
N ASN A 217 -5.41 -2.68 0.86
CA ASN A 217 -5.67 -2.68 -0.58
C ASN A 217 -6.96 -1.92 -0.98
N ALA A 218 -7.79 -1.55 -0.03
CA ALA A 218 -8.94 -0.67 -0.21
C ALA A 218 -8.65 0.80 0.16
N GLY A 219 -7.40 1.16 0.43
CA GLY A 219 -6.98 2.53 0.69
C GLY A 219 -7.09 2.99 2.15
N ALA A 220 -7.22 2.07 3.10
CA ALA A 220 -7.17 2.42 4.53
C ALA A 220 -5.84 3.09 4.88
N TYR A 221 -5.88 4.06 5.79
CA TYR A 221 -4.69 4.62 6.41
C TYR A 221 -4.04 3.57 7.33
N ILE A 222 -2.77 3.78 7.68
CA ILE A 222 -1.96 2.84 8.48
C ILE A 222 -2.60 2.61 9.87
N TYR A 223 -3.01 3.68 10.55
CA TYR A 223 -3.68 3.56 11.85
C TYR A 223 -5.05 2.87 11.77
N GLN A 224 -5.76 3.04 10.63
CA GLN A 224 -7.05 2.36 10.42
C GLN A 224 -6.85 0.85 10.23
N GLU A 225 -5.91 0.44 9.38
CA GLU A 225 -5.58 -0.98 9.24
C GLU A 225 -5.20 -1.58 10.60
N LEU A 226 -4.37 -0.89 11.39
CA LEU A 226 -3.95 -1.34 12.72
C LEU A 226 -5.14 -1.47 13.68
N GLY A 227 -5.92 -0.41 13.87
CA GLY A 227 -7.03 -0.40 14.82
C GLY A 227 -8.10 -1.43 14.48
N TYR A 228 -8.46 -1.54 13.20
CA TYR A 228 -9.41 -2.53 12.73
C TYR A 228 -8.86 -3.96 12.80
N ALA A 229 -7.58 -4.20 12.51
CA ALA A 229 -6.97 -5.52 12.65
C ALA A 229 -6.99 -6.00 14.10
N LEU A 230 -6.72 -5.11 15.05
CA LEU A 230 -6.77 -5.42 16.49
C LEU A 230 -8.19 -5.77 16.94
N ALA A 231 -9.19 -4.96 16.55
CA ALA A 231 -10.60 -5.22 16.88
C ALA A 231 -11.11 -6.52 16.22
N TRP A 232 -10.68 -6.79 14.98
CA TRP A 232 -10.99 -8.02 14.29
C TRP A 232 -10.36 -9.25 14.97
N GLY A 233 -9.12 -9.14 15.43
CA GLY A 233 -8.47 -10.18 16.23
C GLY A 233 -9.15 -10.40 17.59
N ALA A 234 -9.54 -9.33 18.28
CA ALA A 234 -10.28 -9.38 19.55
C ALA A 234 -11.65 -10.05 19.37
N GLU A 235 -12.37 -9.74 18.29
CA GLU A 235 -13.63 -10.41 17.94
C GLU A 235 -13.45 -11.93 17.83
N TYR A 236 -12.40 -12.41 17.15
CA TYR A 236 -12.11 -13.84 17.11
C TYR A 236 -11.73 -14.42 18.48
N MET A 237 -11.01 -13.67 19.31
CA MET A 237 -10.74 -14.11 20.70
C MET A 237 -12.04 -14.28 21.48
N ASN A 238 -12.97 -13.33 21.38
CA ASN A 238 -14.28 -13.41 22.03
C ASN A 238 -15.08 -14.62 21.55
N ILE A 239 -15.26 -14.78 20.24
CA ILE A 239 -15.99 -15.91 19.63
C ILE A 239 -15.42 -17.26 20.10
N LEU A 240 -14.10 -17.40 20.11
CA LEU A 240 -13.45 -18.65 20.47
C LEU A 240 -13.54 -18.95 21.97
N THR A 241 -13.34 -17.96 22.83
CA THR A 241 -13.41 -18.15 24.29
C THR A 241 -14.84 -18.38 24.76
N GLU A 242 -15.83 -17.72 24.19
CA GLU A 242 -17.26 -17.97 24.42
C GLU A 242 -17.67 -19.39 23.94
N ALA A 243 -17.08 -19.88 22.85
CA ALA A 243 -17.26 -21.26 22.42
C ALA A 243 -16.53 -22.29 23.30
N GLY A 244 -15.83 -21.86 24.36
CA GLY A 244 -15.12 -22.69 25.32
C GLY A 244 -13.72 -23.15 24.87
N VAL A 245 -13.10 -22.46 23.89
CA VAL A 245 -11.69 -22.67 23.55
C VAL A 245 -10.81 -21.92 24.56
N GLU A 246 -9.84 -22.59 25.15
CA GLU A 246 -8.93 -22.00 26.13
C GLU A 246 -8.11 -20.86 25.49
N ALA A 247 -7.97 -19.72 26.18
CA ALA A 247 -7.42 -18.49 25.66
C ALA A 247 -6.01 -18.64 25.05
N THR A 248 -5.13 -19.42 25.68
CA THR A 248 -3.79 -19.72 25.15
C THR A 248 -3.88 -20.43 23.80
N LYS A 249 -4.80 -21.39 23.69
CA LYS A 249 -5.01 -22.16 22.45
C LYS A 249 -5.64 -21.28 21.37
N ALA A 250 -6.63 -20.46 21.72
CA ALA A 250 -7.27 -19.51 20.81
C ALA A 250 -6.26 -18.54 20.21
N ALA A 251 -5.50 -17.82 21.06
CA ALA A 251 -4.51 -16.85 20.61
C ALA A 251 -3.43 -17.46 19.70
N LYS A 252 -2.92 -18.65 20.04
CA LYS A 252 -1.93 -19.36 19.22
C LYS A 252 -2.43 -19.81 17.85
N ARG A 253 -3.74 -19.84 17.61
CA ARG A 253 -4.36 -20.21 16.32
C ARG A 253 -4.62 -19.01 15.41
N ILE A 254 -4.48 -17.78 15.91
CA ILE A 254 -4.71 -16.56 15.14
C ILE A 254 -3.44 -16.18 14.36
N LYS A 255 -3.63 -15.75 13.10
CA LYS A 255 -2.61 -15.21 12.19
C LYS A 255 -3.12 -13.93 11.57
N PHE A 256 -2.28 -12.91 11.54
CA PHE A 256 -2.57 -11.63 10.90
C PHE A 256 -1.92 -11.57 9.52
N ASN A 257 -2.72 -11.34 8.49
CA ASN A 257 -2.27 -11.04 7.14
C ASN A 257 -2.46 -9.53 6.94
N MET A 258 -1.37 -8.76 7.06
CA MET A 258 -1.38 -7.30 7.04
C MET A 258 -0.73 -6.76 5.77
N GLY A 259 -1.23 -5.63 5.28
CA GLY A 259 -0.61 -4.91 4.17
C GLY A 259 0.68 -4.21 4.56
N VAL A 260 1.50 -3.89 3.57
CA VAL A 260 2.65 -2.97 3.70
C VAL A 260 2.54 -1.95 2.60
N SER A 261 2.30 -0.69 2.95
CA SER A 261 2.17 0.42 2.02
C SER A 261 3.51 1.11 1.74
N ASP A 262 3.49 2.17 0.96
CA ASP A 262 4.66 2.93 0.52
C ASP A 262 5.30 3.82 1.60
N ASN A 263 4.64 4.01 2.75
CA ASN A 263 5.18 4.84 3.83
C ASN A 263 6.17 4.07 4.70
N TYR A 264 7.41 4.01 4.27
CA TYR A 264 8.49 3.18 4.78
C TYR A 264 8.62 3.15 6.32
N PHE A 265 8.78 4.30 6.94
CA PHE A 265 9.03 4.39 8.39
C PHE A 265 7.77 4.15 9.23
N MET A 266 6.62 4.60 8.73
CA MET A 266 5.36 4.37 9.42
C MET A 266 4.93 2.91 9.37
N GLU A 267 5.25 2.18 8.28
CA GLU A 267 4.99 0.75 8.20
C GLU A 267 5.85 -0.06 9.20
N ILE A 268 7.13 0.30 9.37
CA ILE A 268 7.96 -0.28 10.44
C ILE A 268 7.29 -0.05 11.81
N ALA A 269 6.86 1.18 12.05
CA ALA A 269 6.21 1.57 13.30
C ALA A 269 4.87 0.84 13.50
N LYS A 270 4.06 0.63 12.44
CA LYS A 270 2.80 -0.11 12.49
C LYS A 270 2.98 -1.53 13.04
N PHE A 271 3.92 -2.29 12.52
CA PHE A 271 4.15 -3.66 12.98
C PHE A 271 4.68 -3.73 14.41
N ARG A 272 5.50 -2.75 14.82
CA ARG A 272 5.97 -2.63 16.21
C ARG A 272 4.78 -2.34 17.15
N ALA A 273 3.93 -1.37 16.78
CA ALA A 273 2.72 -1.02 17.52
C ALA A 273 1.73 -2.20 17.57
N ALA A 274 1.52 -2.89 16.45
CA ALA A 274 0.62 -4.03 16.34
C ALA A 274 0.96 -5.14 17.34
N ARG A 275 2.24 -5.55 17.40
CA ARG A 275 2.67 -6.59 18.36
C ARG A 275 2.45 -6.16 19.81
N MET A 276 2.83 -4.92 20.14
CA MET A 276 2.67 -4.39 21.50
C MET A 276 1.21 -4.35 21.92
N LEU A 277 0.33 -3.82 21.08
CA LEU A 277 -1.10 -3.67 21.41
C LEU A 277 -1.79 -5.03 21.43
N TRP A 278 -1.50 -5.92 20.47
CA TRP A 278 -2.03 -7.27 20.48
C TRP A 278 -1.64 -8.04 21.74
N ALA A 279 -0.40 -7.95 22.15
CA ALA A 279 0.05 -8.58 23.38
C ALA A 279 -0.73 -8.12 24.60
N GLN A 280 -1.05 -6.81 24.69
CA GLN A 280 -1.87 -6.25 25.77
C GLN A 280 -3.32 -6.76 25.71
N ILE A 281 -3.90 -6.86 24.50
CA ILE A 281 -5.26 -7.39 24.31
C ILE A 281 -5.32 -8.85 24.76
N VAL A 282 -4.43 -9.72 24.25
CA VAL A 282 -4.43 -11.14 24.61
C VAL A 282 -4.20 -11.35 26.11
N LYS A 283 -3.38 -10.51 26.74
CA LYS A 283 -3.11 -10.59 28.17
C LYS A 283 -4.38 -10.46 29.03
N GLN A 284 -5.40 -9.74 28.55
CA GLN A 284 -6.68 -9.58 29.26
C GLN A 284 -7.51 -10.87 29.31
N TYR A 285 -7.24 -11.82 28.40
CA TYR A 285 -7.88 -13.14 28.42
C TYR A 285 -7.15 -14.15 29.32
N GLU A 286 -6.19 -13.72 30.12
CA GLU A 286 -5.43 -14.51 31.10
C GLU A 286 -4.82 -15.80 30.52
N PRO A 287 -4.03 -15.72 29.44
CA PRO A 287 -3.38 -16.91 28.87
C PRO A 287 -2.37 -17.50 29.85
N LYS A 288 -2.14 -18.83 29.77
CA LYS A 288 -1.23 -19.56 30.66
C LYS A 288 0.26 -19.20 30.48
N CYS A 289 0.62 -18.57 29.37
CA CYS A 289 1.99 -18.14 29.10
C CYS A 289 2.00 -16.86 28.25
N ASP A 290 3.02 -16.02 28.43
CA ASP A 290 3.22 -14.81 27.62
C ASP A 290 3.52 -15.15 26.16
N CYS A 291 3.99 -16.36 25.86
CA CYS A 291 4.18 -16.84 24.50
C CYS A 291 2.89 -16.87 23.65
N ALA A 292 1.73 -16.93 24.27
CA ALA A 292 0.44 -16.81 23.58
C ALA A 292 0.11 -15.37 23.16
N CYS A 293 0.75 -14.38 23.78
CA CYS A 293 0.55 -12.96 23.46
C CYS A 293 1.33 -12.52 22.22
N GLN A 294 2.17 -13.39 21.64
CA GLN A 294 2.91 -13.10 20.42
C GLN A 294 1.96 -12.99 19.23
N MET A 295 2.04 -11.89 18.50
CA MET A 295 1.32 -11.70 17.25
C MET A 295 2.06 -12.38 16.10
N HIS A 296 1.41 -13.32 15.42
CA HIS A 296 1.98 -13.95 14.22
C HIS A 296 1.56 -13.16 12.97
N VAL A 297 2.52 -12.62 12.23
CA VAL A 297 2.27 -11.69 11.12
C VAL A 297 2.84 -12.21 9.81
N CYS A 298 1.98 -12.32 8.79
CA CYS A 298 2.37 -12.41 7.39
C CYS A 298 2.15 -11.03 6.72
N ALA A 299 3.20 -10.43 6.23
CA ALA A 299 3.13 -9.16 5.52
C ALA A 299 2.92 -9.36 4.02
N PHE A 300 2.05 -8.55 3.42
CA PHE A 300 1.80 -8.52 1.98
C PHE A 300 2.13 -7.14 1.45
N THR A 301 2.98 -7.01 0.45
CA THR A 301 3.20 -5.72 -0.21
C THR A 301 1.90 -5.23 -0.86
N SER A 302 1.64 -3.93 -0.77
CA SER A 302 0.38 -3.32 -1.18
C SER A 302 0.10 -3.45 -2.67
N GLU A 303 -1.12 -3.82 -3.04
CA GLU A 303 -1.61 -3.71 -4.41
C GLU A 303 -2.17 -2.30 -4.70
N TYR A 304 -2.53 -1.54 -3.66
CA TYR A 304 -3.18 -0.24 -3.78
C TYR A 304 -2.31 0.81 -4.48
N ASN A 305 -1.01 0.78 -4.23
CA ASN A 305 -0.03 1.72 -4.78
C ASN A 305 0.56 1.31 -6.13
N GLN A 306 0.23 0.11 -6.64
CA GLN A 306 0.74 -0.36 -7.92
C GLN A 306 0.05 0.34 -9.11
N THR A 307 0.79 0.51 -10.20
CA THR A 307 0.36 1.21 -11.41
C THR A 307 0.41 0.30 -12.64
N LEU A 308 -0.46 0.59 -13.61
CA LEU A 308 -0.45 -0.06 -14.93
C LEU A 308 0.62 0.56 -15.84
N PHE A 309 0.69 1.91 -15.84
CA PHE A 309 1.73 2.64 -16.55
C PHE A 309 2.99 2.73 -15.71
N ASP A 310 4.14 2.77 -16.38
CA ASP A 310 5.46 2.74 -15.75
C ASP A 310 5.59 1.56 -14.76
N SER A 311 5.10 0.41 -15.19
CA SER A 311 4.88 -0.77 -14.33
C SER A 311 6.16 -1.30 -13.68
N TYR A 312 7.34 -1.04 -14.26
CA TYR A 312 8.61 -1.40 -13.63
C TYR A 312 8.92 -0.58 -12.36
N VAL A 313 8.30 0.59 -12.17
CA VAL A 313 8.40 1.32 -10.90
C VAL A 313 7.73 0.56 -9.75
N ASN A 314 6.78 -0.35 -10.05
CA ASN A 314 6.22 -1.25 -9.04
C ASN A 314 7.27 -2.15 -8.38
N LEU A 315 8.37 -2.48 -9.09
CA LEU A 315 9.51 -3.20 -8.51
C LEU A 315 10.18 -2.40 -7.38
N LEU A 316 10.32 -1.08 -7.58
CA LEU A 316 10.91 -0.19 -6.58
C LEU A 316 9.98 -0.02 -5.39
N ARG A 317 8.67 0.09 -5.62
CA ARG A 317 7.66 0.17 -4.56
C ARG A 317 7.67 -1.08 -3.70
N SER A 318 7.49 -2.25 -4.32
CA SER A 318 7.47 -3.52 -3.60
C SER A 318 8.79 -3.84 -2.90
N GLN A 319 9.96 -3.35 -3.41
CA GLN A 319 11.24 -3.50 -2.72
C GLN A 319 11.26 -2.70 -1.41
N THR A 320 10.85 -1.43 -1.42
CA THR A 320 10.84 -0.61 -0.20
C THR A 320 9.81 -1.11 0.82
N GLU A 321 8.65 -1.57 0.36
CA GLU A 321 7.61 -2.22 1.19
C GLU A 321 8.17 -3.50 1.84
N THR A 322 8.86 -4.35 1.06
CA THR A 322 9.51 -5.57 1.57
C THR A 322 10.58 -5.26 2.61
N MET A 323 11.36 -4.19 2.39
CA MET A 323 12.36 -3.72 3.37
C MET A 323 11.71 -3.30 4.68
N SER A 324 10.60 -2.54 4.63
CA SER A 324 9.85 -2.14 5.82
C SER A 324 9.38 -3.35 6.62
N ALA A 325 8.80 -4.35 5.96
CA ALA A 325 8.34 -5.59 6.58
C ALA A 325 9.49 -6.38 7.21
N ALA A 326 10.62 -6.53 6.49
CA ALA A 326 11.80 -7.24 6.99
C ALA A 326 12.41 -6.54 8.23
N ILE A 327 12.59 -5.22 8.19
CA ILE A 327 13.10 -4.44 9.35
C ILE A 327 12.12 -4.53 10.53
N ALA A 328 10.81 -4.56 10.24
CA ALA A 328 9.78 -4.68 11.26
C ALA A 328 9.68 -6.07 11.90
N ASN A 329 10.52 -7.03 11.53
CA ASN A 329 10.59 -8.37 12.14
C ASN A 329 9.31 -9.21 11.99
N VAL A 330 8.66 -9.17 10.81
CA VAL A 330 7.50 -10.02 10.53
C VAL A 330 7.88 -11.51 10.37
N ASP A 331 6.90 -12.42 10.44
CA ASP A 331 7.16 -13.86 10.40
C ASP A 331 7.28 -14.40 8.98
N SER A 332 6.52 -13.86 8.04
CA SER A 332 6.59 -14.21 6.61
C SER A 332 6.23 -13.01 5.73
N ILE A 333 6.72 -13.01 4.49
CA ILE A 333 6.47 -11.92 3.53
C ILE A 333 5.98 -12.52 2.21
N VAL A 334 4.96 -11.90 1.63
CA VAL A 334 4.49 -12.13 0.26
C VAL A 334 4.69 -10.86 -0.54
N VAL A 335 5.50 -10.93 -1.58
CA VAL A 335 5.74 -9.80 -2.47
C VAL A 335 4.83 -9.91 -3.69
N THR A 336 4.06 -8.87 -3.94
CA THR A 336 3.18 -8.78 -5.11
C THR A 336 4.00 -8.53 -6.37
N PRO A 337 3.90 -9.38 -7.40
CA PRO A 337 4.57 -9.17 -8.68
C PRO A 337 4.16 -7.86 -9.36
N PHE A 338 5.10 -7.22 -10.07
CA PHE A 338 4.92 -5.88 -10.64
C PHE A 338 3.87 -5.80 -11.76
N ASP A 339 3.59 -6.92 -12.42
CA ASP A 339 2.62 -7.06 -13.52
C ASP A 339 1.18 -7.37 -13.04
N LYS A 340 1.01 -7.64 -11.76
CA LYS A 340 -0.29 -7.95 -11.12
C LYS A 340 -1.43 -6.98 -11.46
N PRO A 341 -1.20 -5.66 -11.65
CA PRO A 341 -2.28 -4.73 -11.99
C PRO A 341 -2.96 -5.00 -13.34
N TYR A 342 -2.31 -5.67 -14.28
CA TYR A 342 -2.80 -5.77 -15.65
C TYR A 342 -2.77 -7.18 -16.27
N GLU A 343 -2.10 -8.15 -15.63
CA GLU A 343 -2.10 -9.53 -16.12
C GLU A 343 -1.92 -10.54 -14.98
N THR A 344 -2.22 -11.81 -15.26
CA THR A 344 -1.80 -12.89 -14.36
C THR A 344 -0.28 -12.87 -14.27
N PRO A 345 0.30 -12.87 -13.07
CA PRO A 345 1.74 -12.73 -12.91
C PRO A 345 2.54 -13.70 -13.76
N THR A 346 3.50 -13.16 -14.50
CA THR A 346 4.42 -13.95 -15.31
C THR A 346 5.50 -14.60 -14.43
N ASP A 347 6.09 -15.70 -14.90
CA ASP A 347 7.22 -16.36 -14.19
C ASP A 347 8.40 -15.40 -13.96
N PHE A 348 8.60 -14.43 -14.87
CA PHE A 348 9.62 -13.40 -14.72
C PHE A 348 9.29 -12.46 -13.57
N ALA A 349 8.06 -11.95 -13.49
CA ALA A 349 7.64 -11.03 -12.43
C ALA A 349 7.63 -11.73 -11.06
N GLU A 350 7.16 -12.97 -10.99
CA GLU A 350 7.22 -13.79 -9.78
C GLU A 350 8.66 -14.05 -9.32
N ARG A 351 9.58 -14.31 -10.28
CA ARG A 351 11.01 -14.46 -9.97
C ARG A 351 11.58 -13.19 -9.35
N ILE A 352 11.29 -12.02 -9.92
CA ILE A 352 11.78 -10.76 -9.37
C ILE A 352 11.19 -10.52 -7.98
N ALA A 353 9.89 -10.72 -7.78
CA ALA A 353 9.23 -10.57 -6.48
C ALA A 353 9.88 -11.44 -5.39
N ARG A 354 10.19 -12.71 -5.71
CA ARG A 354 10.91 -13.60 -4.82
C ARG A 354 12.34 -13.12 -4.55
N ASN A 355 13.05 -12.71 -5.61
CA ASN A 355 14.45 -12.28 -5.50
C ASN A 355 14.60 -11.01 -4.68
N GLN A 356 13.59 -10.13 -4.60
CA GLN A 356 13.60 -8.99 -3.69
C GLN A 356 13.80 -9.42 -2.23
N GLN A 357 13.13 -10.47 -1.78
CA GLN A 357 13.30 -11.00 -0.42
C GLN A 357 14.65 -11.70 -0.25
N LEU A 358 15.06 -12.50 -1.23
CA LEU A 358 16.33 -13.22 -1.19
C LEU A 358 17.53 -12.25 -1.17
N LEU A 359 17.47 -11.16 -1.93
CA LEU A 359 18.47 -10.10 -1.91
C LEU A 359 18.61 -9.50 -0.49
N LEU A 360 17.49 -9.19 0.16
CA LEU A 360 17.51 -8.67 1.54
C LEU A 360 18.08 -9.66 2.55
N LYS A 361 17.81 -10.96 2.34
CA LYS A 361 18.24 -12.03 3.25
C LYS A 361 19.71 -12.42 3.02
N GLU A 362 20.08 -12.72 1.76
CA GLU A 362 21.36 -13.34 1.43
C GLU A 362 22.49 -12.32 1.15
N GLU A 363 22.17 -11.16 0.57
CA GLU A 363 23.17 -10.14 0.22
C GLU A 363 23.19 -8.98 1.20
N ALA A 364 22.01 -8.46 1.59
CA ALA A 364 21.90 -7.32 2.49
C ALA A 364 21.87 -7.70 3.99
N HIS A 365 21.75 -8.99 4.30
CA HIS A 365 21.84 -9.58 5.64
C HIS A 365 20.84 -9.01 6.67
N PHE A 366 19.64 -8.68 6.24
CA PHE A 366 18.58 -8.18 7.14
C PHE A 366 18.12 -9.25 8.15
N ASP A 367 18.35 -10.50 7.87
CA ASP A 367 18.04 -11.65 8.71
C ASP A 367 18.95 -11.81 9.94
N LYS A 368 20.11 -11.13 9.98
CA LYS A 368 21.13 -11.30 11.03
C LYS A 368 20.90 -10.44 12.27
N LEU A 369 20.17 -9.33 12.14
CA LEU A 369 20.04 -8.34 13.21
C LEU A 369 18.58 -8.23 13.67
N VAL A 370 18.38 -8.22 14.98
CA VAL A 370 17.04 -8.09 15.60
C VAL A 370 16.75 -6.62 15.87
N ASP A 371 15.56 -6.17 15.46
CA ASP A 371 15.04 -4.82 15.72
C ASP A 371 16.05 -3.68 15.47
N VAL A 372 16.60 -3.64 14.27
CA VAL A 372 17.58 -2.62 13.86
C VAL A 372 17.04 -1.18 13.95
N ALA A 373 15.73 -1.01 13.96
CA ALA A 373 15.06 0.28 14.12
C ALA A 373 14.91 0.71 15.59
N GLY A 374 15.17 -0.20 16.53
CA GLY A 374 15.03 0.05 17.97
C GLY A 374 15.99 1.12 18.47
N GLY A 375 15.47 2.07 19.27
CA GLY A 375 16.24 3.21 19.77
C GLY A 375 16.39 4.37 18.79
N SER A 376 15.89 4.25 17.56
CA SER A 376 15.74 5.40 16.65
C SER A 376 14.68 6.35 17.20
N TYR A 377 15.07 7.58 17.49
CA TYR A 377 14.17 8.59 18.05
C TYR A 377 12.88 8.72 17.21
N THR A 378 13.02 8.78 15.88
CA THR A 378 11.90 8.90 14.96
C THR A 378 11.01 7.64 14.97
N ILE A 379 11.59 6.44 14.88
CA ILE A 379 10.81 5.20 14.83
C ILE A 379 10.07 4.96 16.15
N GLU A 380 10.70 5.23 17.30
CA GLU A 380 10.04 5.09 18.59
C GLU A 380 8.85 6.04 18.73
N HIS A 381 8.99 7.31 18.29
CA HIS A 381 7.89 8.27 18.26
C HIS A 381 6.77 7.88 17.30
N LEU A 382 7.10 7.45 16.09
CA LEU A 382 6.11 6.97 15.13
C LEU A 382 5.37 5.74 15.65
N THR A 383 6.08 4.83 16.34
CA THR A 383 5.48 3.65 16.96
C THR A 383 4.45 4.03 18.02
N ASP A 384 4.80 4.97 18.90
CA ASP A 384 3.90 5.46 19.96
C ASP A 384 2.69 6.21 19.36
N ALA A 385 2.92 7.08 18.38
CA ALA A 385 1.86 7.85 17.74
C ALA A 385 0.86 6.95 17.00
N ILE A 386 1.35 6.01 16.19
CA ILE A 386 0.50 5.03 15.48
C ILE A 386 -0.22 4.12 16.48
N ALA A 387 0.46 3.69 17.56
CA ALA A 387 -0.17 2.90 18.61
C ALA A 387 -1.33 3.65 19.27
N LYS A 388 -1.19 4.94 19.56
CA LYS A 388 -2.25 5.76 20.16
C LYS A 388 -3.47 5.90 19.26
N GLU A 389 -3.27 6.22 17.98
CA GLU A 389 -4.39 6.36 17.03
C GLU A 389 -5.05 5.00 16.73
N GLY A 390 -4.26 3.93 16.54
CA GLY A 390 -4.80 2.58 16.36
C GLY A 390 -5.55 2.08 17.59
N TRP A 391 -5.05 2.35 18.81
CA TRP A 391 -5.73 2.00 20.04
C TRP A 391 -7.02 2.77 20.25
N LYS A 392 -7.03 4.05 19.94
CA LYS A 392 -8.24 4.87 19.98
C LYS A 392 -9.33 4.30 19.07
N LEU A 393 -8.98 3.98 17.83
CA LEU A 393 -9.92 3.39 16.88
C LEU A 393 -10.39 2.00 17.35
N PHE A 394 -9.50 1.17 17.89
CA PHE A 394 -9.86 -0.10 18.50
C PHE A 394 -10.93 0.08 19.58
N LEU A 395 -10.74 1.01 20.53
CA LEU A 395 -11.71 1.29 21.58
C LEU A 395 -13.04 1.84 21.04
N GLU A 396 -13.01 2.64 19.98
CA GLU A 396 -14.23 3.13 19.31
C GLU A 396 -15.07 1.97 18.78
N VAL A 397 -14.42 0.99 18.12
CA VAL A 397 -15.09 -0.21 17.59
C VAL A 397 -15.63 -1.10 18.70
N GLU A 398 -14.84 -1.35 19.75
CA GLU A 398 -15.28 -2.17 20.90
C GLU A 398 -16.48 -1.53 21.61
N ASN A 399 -16.45 -0.22 21.85
CA ASN A 399 -17.56 0.53 22.48
C ASN A 399 -18.82 0.56 21.60
N ALA A 400 -18.70 0.41 20.28
CA ALA A 400 -19.84 0.36 19.35
C ALA A 400 -20.49 -1.04 19.25
N GLY A 401 -19.93 -2.04 19.93
CA GLY A 401 -20.46 -3.41 20.01
C GLY A 401 -19.59 -4.47 19.33
N GLY A 402 -18.32 -4.15 19.03
CA GLY A 402 -17.33 -5.06 18.46
C GLY A 402 -17.24 -5.03 16.93
N PHE A 403 -16.21 -5.69 16.42
CA PHE A 403 -15.86 -5.59 15.01
C PHE A 403 -16.91 -6.20 14.06
N LEU A 404 -17.46 -7.36 14.42
CA LEU A 404 -18.47 -8.04 13.60
C LEU A 404 -19.75 -7.20 13.49
N ALA A 405 -20.23 -6.63 14.60
CA ALA A 405 -21.41 -5.78 14.60
C ALA A 405 -21.23 -4.54 13.72
N GLU A 406 -20.09 -3.87 13.81
CA GLU A 406 -19.77 -2.70 12.99
C GLU A 406 -19.55 -3.06 11.50
N ALA A 407 -18.99 -4.24 11.21
CA ALA A 407 -18.86 -4.76 9.84
C ALA A 407 -20.24 -5.04 9.21
N LEU A 408 -21.16 -5.67 9.95
CA LEU A 408 -22.54 -5.94 9.49
C LEU A 408 -23.39 -4.67 9.31
N LYS A 409 -23.13 -3.63 10.10
CA LYS A 409 -23.73 -2.29 9.88
C LYS A 409 -23.12 -1.56 8.67
N GLY A 410 -22.00 -2.03 8.12
CA GLY A 410 -21.26 -1.40 7.04
C GLY A 410 -20.36 -0.22 7.48
N ASN A 411 -20.26 0.08 8.77
CA ASN A 411 -19.52 1.23 9.27
C ASN A 411 -18.02 1.14 8.98
N ILE A 412 -17.42 -0.05 9.13
CA ILE A 412 -16.00 -0.28 8.82
C ILE A 412 -15.74 -0.02 7.33
N VAL A 413 -16.57 -0.59 6.46
CA VAL A 413 -16.45 -0.44 5.00
C VAL A 413 -16.60 1.03 4.59
N ASN A 414 -17.61 1.71 5.12
CA ASN A 414 -17.85 3.13 4.80
C ASN A 414 -16.68 4.02 5.24
N ALA A 415 -16.08 3.78 6.41
CA ALA A 415 -14.94 4.53 6.90
C ALA A 415 -13.70 4.32 6.01
N VAL A 416 -13.42 3.08 5.59
CA VAL A 416 -12.30 2.77 4.70
C VAL A 416 -12.53 3.35 3.30
N ASN A 417 -13.74 3.21 2.75
CA ASN A 417 -14.08 3.78 1.44
C ASN A 417 -13.97 5.31 1.45
N ALA A 418 -14.37 5.99 2.54
CA ALA A 418 -14.19 7.44 2.68
C ALA A 418 -12.69 7.84 2.70
N SER A 419 -11.83 7.02 3.29
CA SER A 419 -10.37 7.22 3.23
C SER A 419 -9.83 7.04 1.81
N ASN A 420 -10.31 6.03 1.08
CA ASN A 420 -10.00 5.81 -0.33
C ASN A 420 -10.39 7.03 -1.17
N ASP A 421 -11.64 7.51 -1.05
CA ASP A 421 -12.15 8.67 -1.79
C ASP A 421 -11.31 9.94 -1.51
N LYS A 422 -10.90 10.14 -0.24
CA LYS A 422 -10.03 11.25 0.14
C LYS A 422 -8.66 11.14 -0.50
N ARG A 423 -8.03 9.95 -0.51
CA ARG A 423 -6.74 9.72 -1.17
C ARG A 423 -6.83 9.96 -2.68
N HIS A 424 -7.89 9.50 -3.35
CA HIS A 424 -8.16 9.80 -4.76
C HIS A 424 -8.31 11.31 -5.01
N ALA A 425 -9.03 12.02 -4.14
CA ALA A 425 -9.16 13.49 -4.23
C ALA A 425 -7.82 14.21 -4.00
N ASP A 426 -6.95 13.69 -3.13
CA ASP A 426 -5.61 14.23 -2.89
C ASP A 426 -4.67 13.90 -4.07
N ALA A 427 -4.75 12.72 -4.67
CA ALA A 427 -4.03 12.36 -5.90
C ALA A 427 -4.46 13.21 -7.10
N ALA A 428 -5.77 13.45 -7.27
CA ALA A 428 -6.33 14.31 -8.32
C ALA A 428 -5.81 15.76 -8.24
N LYS A 429 -5.53 16.25 -7.02
CA LYS A 429 -4.97 17.58 -6.75
C LYS A 429 -3.45 17.60 -6.62
N ARG A 430 -2.78 16.48 -6.90
CA ARG A 430 -1.32 16.33 -6.74
C ARG A 430 -0.82 16.66 -5.33
N LYS A 431 -1.58 16.34 -4.30
CA LYS A 431 -1.15 16.34 -2.91
C LYS A 431 -0.59 14.97 -2.52
N GLU A 432 -1.12 13.90 -3.09
CA GLU A 432 -0.58 12.55 -3.05
C GLU A 432 0.01 12.24 -4.42
N PHE A 433 1.32 11.93 -4.48
CA PHE A 433 2.04 11.68 -5.73
C PHE A 433 2.07 10.20 -6.06
N ILE A 434 1.83 9.90 -7.33
CA ILE A 434 1.97 8.57 -7.91
C ILE A 434 2.98 8.70 -9.04
N LEU A 435 4.22 8.27 -8.77
CA LEU A 435 5.31 8.36 -9.74
C LEU A 435 4.97 7.57 -11.00
N GLY A 436 5.23 8.15 -12.17
CA GLY A 436 4.88 7.56 -13.46
C GLY A 436 3.40 7.74 -13.86
N THR A 437 2.56 8.31 -12.98
CA THR A 437 1.11 8.50 -13.23
C THR A 437 0.73 9.98 -13.19
N ASN A 438 0.54 10.57 -12.00
CA ASN A 438 0.22 12.00 -11.86
C ASN A 438 1.47 12.88 -11.67
N GLN A 439 2.63 12.26 -11.50
CA GLN A 439 3.92 12.92 -11.36
C GLN A 439 4.97 12.18 -12.19
N PHE A 440 5.72 12.91 -13.01
CA PHE A 440 6.76 12.39 -13.91
C PHE A 440 6.31 11.19 -14.78
N PRO A 441 5.16 11.28 -15.50
CA PRO A 441 4.76 10.21 -16.40
C PRO A 441 5.80 10.00 -17.51
N ASN A 442 5.95 8.77 -17.96
CA ASN A 442 6.75 8.49 -19.14
C ASN A 442 6.01 8.99 -20.39
N PHE A 443 6.60 9.97 -21.11
CA PHE A 443 5.95 10.66 -22.22
C PHE A 443 5.80 9.81 -23.49
N THR A 444 6.57 8.72 -23.61
CA THR A 444 6.62 7.86 -24.79
C THR A 444 6.00 6.50 -24.55
N GLU A 445 5.62 6.18 -23.32
CA GLU A 445 4.99 4.91 -22.99
C GLU A 445 3.55 4.86 -23.48
N THR A 446 3.15 3.70 -24.01
CA THR A 446 1.77 3.32 -24.30
C THR A 446 1.37 2.13 -23.46
N SER A 447 0.07 1.88 -23.35
CA SER A 447 -0.44 0.72 -22.62
C SER A 447 -0.06 -0.62 -23.26
N GLU A 448 0.31 -0.63 -24.56
CA GLU A 448 0.63 -1.86 -25.33
C GLU A 448 -0.47 -2.94 -25.21
N GLY A 449 -1.71 -2.52 -25.03
CA GLY A 449 -2.85 -3.41 -24.82
C GLY A 449 -3.08 -3.84 -23.38
N LYS A 450 -2.27 -3.40 -22.42
CA LYS A 450 -2.52 -3.61 -20.99
C LYS A 450 -3.86 -2.97 -20.58
N ALA A 451 -4.60 -3.67 -19.77
CA ALA A 451 -5.83 -3.18 -19.16
C ALA A 451 -5.91 -3.64 -17.70
N PRO A 452 -6.52 -2.84 -16.81
CA PRO A 452 -6.70 -3.29 -15.45
C PRO A 452 -7.40 -4.65 -15.41
N LEU A 453 -6.84 -5.61 -14.66
CA LEU A 453 -7.53 -6.88 -14.46
C LEU A 453 -8.82 -6.63 -13.71
N ALA A 454 -9.92 -7.15 -14.25
CA ALA A 454 -11.16 -7.24 -13.50
C ALA A 454 -10.87 -8.03 -12.23
N SER A 455 -11.25 -7.50 -11.05
CA SER A 455 -11.00 -8.19 -9.78
C SER A 455 -11.60 -9.59 -9.84
N CYS A 456 -10.75 -10.60 -10.05
CA CYS A 456 -11.14 -11.99 -10.16
C CYS A 456 -11.63 -12.53 -8.81
N CYS A 457 -12.86 -12.22 -8.48
CA CYS A 457 -13.63 -13.04 -7.57
C CYS A 457 -14.86 -13.51 -8.33
N GLY A 458 -14.80 -14.70 -8.87
CA GLY A 458 -15.88 -15.36 -9.64
C GLY A 458 -17.19 -15.62 -8.88
N CYS A 459 -17.56 -14.73 -7.98
CA CYS A 459 -18.86 -14.71 -7.31
C CYS A 459 -19.57 -13.43 -7.76
N HIS A 460 -20.37 -13.53 -8.81
CA HIS A 460 -21.02 -12.44 -9.53
C HIS A 460 -22.24 -11.81 -8.85
N GLU A 461 -22.53 -12.11 -7.59
CA GLU A 461 -23.65 -11.48 -6.90
C GLU A 461 -23.10 -10.48 -5.87
N ALA A 462 -23.41 -9.21 -6.07
CA ALA A 462 -23.25 -8.19 -5.03
C ALA A 462 -24.07 -8.61 -3.81
N GLY A 463 -23.49 -8.48 -2.62
CA GLY A 463 -24.22 -8.66 -1.38
C GLY A 463 -25.16 -7.48 -1.09
N GLU A 464 -25.97 -7.62 -0.05
CA GLU A 464 -26.87 -6.57 0.41
C GLU A 464 -26.17 -5.49 1.25
N LEU A 465 -24.98 -5.81 1.77
CA LEU A 465 -24.17 -4.92 2.59
C LEU A 465 -23.17 -4.13 1.73
N PRO A 466 -22.67 -2.97 2.21
CA PRO A 466 -21.58 -2.26 1.56
C PRO A 466 -20.33 -3.15 1.44
N ALA A 467 -19.57 -2.97 0.37
CA ALA A 467 -18.30 -3.69 0.14
C ALA A 467 -17.13 -2.72 -0.02
N LEU A 468 -15.93 -3.17 0.34
CA LEU A 468 -14.69 -2.42 0.18
C LEU A 468 -14.44 -2.07 -1.28
N ASN A 469 -14.15 -0.79 -1.53
CA ASN A 469 -13.70 -0.30 -2.82
C ASN A 469 -12.29 -0.85 -3.13
N LYS A 470 -12.12 -1.44 -4.30
CA LYS A 470 -10.86 -2.05 -4.73
C LYS A 470 -10.10 -1.23 -5.77
N ASN A 471 -10.55 0.01 -5.99
CA ASN A 471 -9.88 0.89 -6.93
C ASN A 471 -8.50 1.29 -6.38
N ARG A 472 -7.46 0.98 -7.16
CA ARG A 472 -6.09 1.40 -6.86
C ARG A 472 -5.97 2.93 -6.98
N LEU A 473 -5.06 3.53 -6.26
CA LEU A 473 -4.86 4.99 -6.24
C LEU A 473 -4.67 5.59 -7.64
N ALA A 474 -4.03 4.86 -8.55
CA ALA A 474 -3.76 5.28 -9.93
C ALA A 474 -4.96 5.12 -10.89
N SER A 475 -6.01 4.38 -10.51
CA SER A 475 -7.04 3.87 -11.42
C SER A 475 -7.78 4.94 -12.25
N GLU A 476 -8.05 6.12 -11.68
CA GLU A 476 -8.73 7.20 -12.41
C GLU A 476 -7.84 7.84 -13.49
N PHE A 477 -6.55 8.08 -13.18
CA PHE A 477 -5.60 8.56 -14.17
C PHE A 477 -5.32 7.52 -15.27
N GLU A 478 -5.25 6.24 -14.89
CA GLU A 478 -5.10 5.14 -15.84
C GLU A 478 -6.30 5.06 -16.79
N THR A 479 -7.51 5.18 -16.26
CA THR A 479 -8.75 5.21 -17.08
C THR A 479 -8.72 6.37 -18.06
N LEU A 480 -8.33 7.57 -17.60
CA LEU A 480 -8.21 8.75 -18.45
C LEU A 480 -7.17 8.55 -19.57
N ARG A 481 -5.97 8.05 -19.22
CA ARG A 481 -4.90 7.82 -20.19
C ARG A 481 -5.24 6.73 -21.19
N LEU A 482 -5.85 5.62 -20.76
CA LEU A 482 -6.33 4.56 -21.64
C LEU A 482 -7.41 5.05 -22.61
N ALA A 483 -8.29 5.95 -22.17
CA ALA A 483 -9.28 6.57 -23.05
C ALA A 483 -8.60 7.43 -24.14
N THR A 484 -7.60 8.20 -23.76
CA THR A 484 -6.78 9.00 -24.71
C THR A 484 -6.06 8.13 -25.74
N GLU A 485 -5.46 7.01 -25.30
CA GLU A 485 -4.76 6.09 -26.22
C GLU A 485 -5.71 5.39 -27.21
N LYS A 486 -6.96 5.13 -26.81
CA LYS A 486 -7.99 4.54 -27.67
C LYS A 486 -8.62 5.54 -28.65
N ALA A 487 -8.38 6.83 -28.46
CA ALA A 487 -8.93 7.87 -29.33
C ALA A 487 -8.37 7.78 -30.75
N LYS A 488 -9.16 8.24 -31.75
CA LYS A 488 -8.72 8.27 -33.16
C LYS A 488 -7.45 9.06 -33.40
N LYS A 489 -7.23 10.10 -32.58
CA LYS A 489 -6.07 10.97 -32.64
C LYS A 489 -5.61 11.25 -31.22
N GLN A 490 -4.35 11.02 -30.92
CA GLN A 490 -3.74 11.44 -29.67
C GLN A 490 -3.55 12.96 -29.68
N PRO A 491 -4.09 13.71 -28.69
CA PRO A 491 -3.89 15.14 -28.64
C PRO A 491 -2.44 15.56 -28.53
N ILE A 492 -2.06 16.61 -29.21
CA ILE A 492 -0.71 17.20 -29.21
C ILE A 492 -0.73 18.49 -28.42
N ALA A 493 0.03 18.56 -27.33
CA ALA A 493 0.22 19.72 -26.51
C ALA A 493 1.61 20.36 -26.77
N PHE A 494 1.61 21.60 -27.20
CA PHE A 494 2.81 22.35 -27.61
C PHE A 494 3.12 23.44 -26.57
N MET A 495 4.35 23.46 -26.05
CA MET A 495 4.81 24.46 -25.10
C MET A 495 5.33 25.69 -25.85
N LEU A 496 4.57 26.78 -25.87
CA LEU A 496 4.98 28.07 -26.37
C LEU A 496 5.79 28.77 -25.28
N THR A 497 7.09 28.55 -25.28
CA THR A 497 8.04 29.10 -24.28
C THR A 497 8.57 30.43 -24.75
N ILE A 498 8.35 31.50 -23.95
CA ILE A 498 8.78 32.88 -24.28
C ILE A 498 9.17 33.66 -23.00
N GLY A 499 9.97 34.71 -23.13
CA GLY A 499 10.38 35.55 -22.02
C GLY A 499 11.50 34.98 -21.16
N ASN A 500 11.43 35.17 -19.85
CA ASN A 500 12.46 34.78 -18.88
C ASN A 500 12.82 33.28 -18.95
N LEU A 501 14.12 33.01 -19.19
CA LEU A 501 14.60 31.65 -19.44
C LEU A 501 14.26 30.66 -18.30
N ALA A 502 14.54 31.01 -17.06
CA ALA A 502 14.34 30.11 -15.92
C ALA A 502 12.85 29.83 -15.71
N MET A 503 12.02 30.86 -15.77
CA MET A 503 10.58 30.72 -15.53
C MET A 503 9.87 29.99 -16.66
N ARG A 504 10.18 30.31 -17.94
CA ARG A 504 9.57 29.59 -19.06
C ARG A 504 9.90 28.10 -19.07
N GLN A 505 11.14 27.72 -18.70
CA GLN A 505 11.53 26.32 -18.60
C GLN A 505 10.80 25.59 -17.44
N ALA A 506 10.72 26.22 -16.25
CA ALA A 506 9.99 25.66 -15.12
C ALA A 506 8.50 25.46 -15.44
N ARG A 507 7.87 26.44 -16.13
CA ARG A 507 6.48 26.37 -16.57
C ARG A 507 6.27 25.29 -17.65
N ALA A 508 7.18 25.17 -18.61
CA ALA A 508 7.12 24.14 -19.64
C ALA A 508 7.25 22.74 -19.03
N GLN A 509 8.23 22.52 -18.15
CA GLN A 509 8.40 21.24 -17.46
C GLN A 509 7.15 20.85 -16.65
N PHE A 510 6.58 21.80 -15.90
CA PHE A 510 5.34 21.57 -15.17
C PHE A 510 4.20 21.19 -16.12
N SER A 511 4.03 21.93 -17.22
CA SER A 511 2.95 21.73 -18.20
C SER A 511 3.09 20.40 -18.94
N CYS A 512 4.30 20.01 -19.32
CA CYS A 512 4.58 18.72 -19.94
C CYS A 512 4.17 17.57 -19.00
N ASN A 513 4.59 17.60 -17.73
CA ASN A 513 4.20 16.59 -16.74
C ASN A 513 2.68 16.57 -16.49
N PHE A 514 2.06 17.76 -16.43
CA PHE A 514 0.63 17.89 -16.20
C PHE A 514 -0.20 17.23 -17.32
N LEU A 515 0.14 17.53 -18.58
CA LEU A 515 -0.62 17.09 -19.75
C LEU A 515 -0.29 15.64 -20.16
N ALA A 516 0.96 15.21 -19.98
CA ALA A 516 1.35 13.83 -20.25
C ALA A 516 0.69 12.81 -19.32
N ALA A 517 0.22 13.22 -18.12
CA ALA A 517 -0.56 12.36 -17.24
C ALA A 517 -1.87 11.85 -17.89
N ALA A 518 -2.43 12.60 -18.84
CA ALA A 518 -3.57 12.16 -19.66
C ALA A 518 -3.16 11.37 -20.91
N GLY A 519 -1.87 11.14 -21.13
CA GLY A 519 -1.38 10.48 -22.33
C GLY A 519 -1.30 11.39 -23.57
N TYR A 520 -1.30 12.73 -23.41
CA TYR A 520 -1.12 13.64 -24.53
C TYR A 520 0.34 13.62 -24.99
N LYS A 521 0.55 13.75 -26.31
CA LYS A 521 1.89 13.96 -26.87
C LYS A 521 2.34 15.39 -26.56
N VAL A 522 3.41 15.52 -25.78
CA VAL A 522 3.96 16.82 -25.42
C VAL A 522 5.13 17.21 -26.30
N ILE A 523 5.19 18.48 -26.73
CA ILE A 523 6.28 19.07 -27.50
C ILE A 523 6.82 20.24 -26.72
N ASP A 524 8.01 20.07 -26.14
CA ASP A 524 8.74 21.12 -25.44
C ASP A 524 9.66 21.88 -26.41
N ASN A 525 9.98 23.12 -26.08
CA ASN A 525 10.77 24.02 -26.90
C ASN A 525 11.75 24.84 -26.08
N LEU A 526 12.88 25.21 -26.70
CA LEU A 526 13.91 26.01 -26.05
C LEU A 526 13.48 27.48 -25.85
N GLY A 527 12.59 27.99 -26.70
CA GLY A 527 12.05 29.36 -26.62
C GLY A 527 11.94 30.05 -27.96
N PHE A 528 10.96 30.96 -28.02
CA PHE A 528 10.68 31.80 -29.19
C PHE A 528 11.01 33.24 -28.91
N LYS A 529 11.31 34.01 -29.97
CA LYS A 529 11.59 35.46 -29.87
C LYS A 529 10.30 36.26 -29.88
N THR A 530 9.30 35.80 -30.62
CA THR A 530 7.98 36.44 -30.71
C THR A 530 6.86 35.41 -30.50
N VAL A 531 5.68 35.90 -30.18
CA VAL A 531 4.50 35.01 -29.99
C VAL A 531 4.04 34.40 -31.32
N GLU A 532 4.19 35.13 -32.42
CA GLU A 532 3.84 34.68 -33.75
C GLU A 532 4.70 33.49 -34.19
N GLU A 533 6.03 33.59 -34.00
CA GLU A 533 6.94 32.44 -34.25
C GLU A 533 6.51 31.20 -33.47
N GLY A 534 6.13 31.36 -32.19
CA GLY A 534 5.70 30.28 -31.33
C GLY A 534 4.38 29.65 -31.77
N VAL A 535 3.39 30.49 -32.10
CA VAL A 535 2.09 30.02 -32.59
C VAL A 535 2.21 29.34 -33.94
N ASP A 536 3.00 29.90 -34.88
CA ASP A 536 3.22 29.30 -36.20
C ASP A 536 3.90 27.94 -36.08
N ALA A 537 4.87 27.81 -35.18
CA ALA A 537 5.52 26.52 -34.88
C ALA A 537 4.52 25.50 -34.29
N ALA A 538 3.62 25.94 -33.41
CA ALA A 538 2.58 25.08 -32.84
C ALA A 538 1.60 24.58 -33.90
N LEU A 539 1.17 25.47 -34.80
CA LEU A 539 0.27 25.12 -35.91
C LEU A 539 0.94 24.18 -36.92
N LYS A 540 2.23 24.41 -37.23
CA LYS A 540 3.01 23.51 -38.06
C LYS A 540 3.17 22.12 -37.44
N ALA A 541 3.22 22.03 -36.11
CA ALA A 541 3.23 20.77 -35.38
C ALA A 541 1.84 20.12 -35.26
N ASN A 542 0.77 20.72 -35.82
CA ASN A 542 -0.62 20.29 -35.69
C ASN A 542 -1.06 20.19 -34.22
N ALA A 543 -0.64 21.14 -33.37
CA ALA A 543 -0.97 21.16 -31.96
C ALA A 543 -2.49 21.34 -31.73
N ASP A 544 -3.06 20.51 -30.88
CA ASP A 544 -4.43 20.62 -30.42
C ASP A 544 -4.55 21.56 -29.20
N ILE A 545 -3.46 21.67 -28.43
CA ILE A 545 -3.31 22.51 -27.25
C ILE A 545 -2.03 23.34 -27.40
N VAL A 546 -2.12 24.66 -27.19
CA VAL A 546 -0.98 25.57 -27.10
C VAL A 546 -0.89 26.12 -25.69
N VAL A 547 0.19 25.81 -24.99
CA VAL A 547 0.42 26.25 -23.63
C VAL A 547 1.46 27.35 -23.61
N ILE A 548 1.06 28.58 -23.27
CA ILE A 548 2.05 29.64 -23.09
C ILE A 548 2.76 29.49 -21.74
N CYS A 549 4.09 29.49 -21.81
CA CYS A 549 5.00 29.33 -20.68
C CYS A 549 5.93 30.54 -20.57
N SER A 550 5.72 31.38 -19.55
CA SER A 550 6.52 32.56 -19.27
C SER A 550 6.55 32.86 -17.76
N SER A 551 7.12 33.98 -17.34
CA SER A 551 7.01 34.45 -15.95
C SER A 551 5.64 35.10 -15.70
N ASP A 552 5.22 35.16 -14.42
CA ASP A 552 3.92 35.73 -14.05
C ASP A 552 3.78 37.19 -14.47
N ASP A 553 4.88 37.97 -14.45
CA ASP A 553 4.91 39.38 -14.82
C ASP A 553 4.79 39.58 -16.35
N GLU A 554 5.31 38.66 -17.15
CA GLU A 554 5.36 38.73 -18.61
C GLU A 554 4.08 38.29 -19.29
N TYR A 555 3.17 37.60 -18.59
CA TYR A 555 1.89 37.15 -19.20
C TYR A 555 1.00 38.32 -19.65
N ALA A 556 1.08 39.47 -18.98
CA ALA A 556 0.34 40.66 -19.41
C ALA A 556 0.74 41.12 -20.83
N GLU A 557 2.02 40.94 -21.21
CA GLU A 557 2.56 41.30 -22.52
C GLU A 557 2.29 40.23 -23.58
N TYR A 558 2.53 38.94 -23.27
CA TYR A 558 2.55 37.89 -24.28
C TYR A 558 1.25 37.10 -24.42
N ALA A 559 0.44 36.94 -23.36
CA ALA A 559 -0.66 36.00 -23.38
C ALA A 559 -1.81 36.43 -24.31
N ILE A 560 -2.24 37.70 -24.26
CA ILE A 560 -3.34 38.21 -25.10
C ILE A 560 -2.95 38.28 -26.57
N PRO A 561 -1.74 38.80 -26.97
CA PRO A 561 -1.31 38.73 -28.36
C PRO A 561 -1.25 37.32 -28.93
N ALA A 562 -0.67 36.37 -28.18
CA ALA A 562 -0.61 34.99 -28.62
C ALA A 562 -2.01 34.36 -28.80
N PHE A 563 -2.94 34.62 -27.86
CA PHE A 563 -4.32 34.13 -27.94
C PHE A 563 -5.05 34.71 -29.17
N LYS A 564 -4.93 35.99 -29.42
CA LYS A 564 -5.51 36.65 -30.61
C LYS A 564 -4.91 36.13 -31.90
N TYR A 565 -3.59 35.96 -31.96
CA TYR A 565 -2.93 35.42 -33.14
C TYR A 565 -3.28 33.96 -33.40
N LEU A 566 -3.42 33.14 -32.34
CA LEU A 566 -3.88 31.77 -32.44
C LEU A 566 -5.31 31.68 -33.01
N ASN A 567 -6.17 32.63 -32.69
CA ASN A 567 -7.53 32.82 -33.21
C ASN A 567 -8.39 31.53 -33.22
N GLY A 568 -8.42 30.82 -32.11
CA GLY A 568 -9.27 29.61 -31.94
C GLY A 568 -8.82 28.37 -32.73
N ARG A 569 -7.67 28.40 -33.41
CA ARG A 569 -7.14 27.24 -34.20
C ARG A 569 -6.67 26.08 -33.36
N ALA A 570 -6.44 26.30 -32.07
CA ALA A 570 -6.16 25.27 -31.07
C ALA A 570 -6.66 25.75 -29.70
N MET A 571 -6.77 24.84 -28.73
CA MET A 571 -7.08 25.20 -27.35
C MET A 571 -5.92 25.97 -26.75
N TYR A 572 -6.18 27.16 -26.19
CA TYR A 572 -5.15 27.97 -25.57
C TYR A 572 -5.15 27.83 -24.05
N VAL A 573 -3.98 27.64 -23.45
CA VAL A 573 -3.78 27.41 -22.01
C VAL A 573 -2.67 28.30 -21.49
N VAL A 574 -2.84 28.88 -20.31
CA VAL A 574 -1.81 29.65 -19.61
C VAL A 574 -1.21 28.81 -18.48
N ALA A 575 0.11 28.66 -18.48
CA ALA A 575 0.84 27.93 -17.44
C ALA A 575 1.15 28.81 -16.23
N GLY A 576 0.21 29.01 -15.35
CA GLY A 576 0.35 29.85 -14.16
C GLY A 576 -0.96 30.41 -13.64
N ALA A 577 -0.87 31.20 -12.59
CA ALA A 577 -1.96 32.02 -12.05
C ALA A 577 -1.43 33.43 -11.80
N PRO A 578 -1.12 34.17 -12.88
CA PRO A 578 -0.54 35.51 -12.78
C PRO A 578 -1.52 36.52 -12.17
N ALA A 579 -1.00 37.65 -11.66
CA ALA A 579 -1.83 38.72 -11.09
C ALA A 579 -2.82 39.32 -12.13
N CYS A 580 -2.47 39.28 -13.42
CA CYS A 580 -3.32 39.71 -14.52
C CYS A 580 -4.38 38.71 -14.96
N SER A 581 -4.63 37.61 -14.20
CA SER A 581 -5.56 36.53 -14.61
C SER A 581 -6.96 37.05 -14.93
N GLU A 582 -7.47 38.07 -14.25
CA GLU A 582 -8.80 38.65 -14.52
C GLU A 582 -8.84 39.36 -15.87
N ASP A 583 -7.79 40.07 -16.23
CA ASP A 583 -7.67 40.74 -17.55
C ASP A 583 -7.56 39.69 -18.67
N LEU A 584 -6.84 38.60 -18.41
CA LEU A 584 -6.74 37.46 -19.36
C LEU A 584 -8.11 36.79 -19.58
N LYS A 585 -8.87 36.59 -18.53
CA LYS A 585 -10.24 36.04 -18.61
C LYS A 585 -11.18 36.99 -19.35
N ALA A 586 -11.08 38.32 -19.09
CA ALA A 586 -11.86 39.33 -19.80
C ALA A 586 -11.55 39.36 -21.32
N ALA A 587 -10.34 38.98 -21.72
CA ALA A 587 -9.92 38.82 -23.10
C ALA A 587 -10.40 37.48 -23.74
N GLY A 588 -11.08 36.60 -22.98
CA GLY A 588 -11.59 35.30 -23.45
C GLY A 588 -10.68 34.10 -23.20
N ILE A 589 -9.62 34.22 -22.39
CA ILE A 589 -8.72 33.12 -22.04
C ILE A 589 -9.31 32.39 -20.83
N GLU A 590 -9.73 31.16 -20.99
CA GLU A 590 -10.46 30.39 -19.97
C GLU A 590 -9.60 29.32 -19.27
N ASN A 591 -8.56 28.81 -19.92
CA ASN A 591 -7.84 27.63 -19.42
C ASN A 591 -6.53 28.04 -18.76
N PHE A 592 -6.38 27.67 -17.48
CA PHE A 592 -5.18 27.93 -16.68
C PHE A 592 -4.75 26.65 -15.99
N ILE A 593 -3.45 26.32 -16.04
CA ILE A 593 -2.88 25.18 -15.31
C ILE A 593 -1.82 25.66 -14.33
N HIS A 594 -1.96 25.30 -13.06
CA HIS A 594 -1.02 25.65 -12.01
C HIS A 594 -1.12 24.66 -10.83
N VAL A 595 -0.25 24.77 -9.84
CA VAL A 595 -0.12 23.81 -8.72
C VAL A 595 -1.38 23.66 -7.84
N ARG A 596 -2.36 24.56 -7.94
CA ARG A 596 -3.59 24.54 -7.13
C ARG A 596 -4.80 23.96 -7.86
N VAL A 597 -4.71 23.69 -9.16
CA VAL A 597 -5.84 23.13 -9.91
C VAL A 597 -5.96 21.63 -9.65
N ASN A 598 -7.19 21.10 -9.79
CA ASN A 598 -7.43 19.69 -9.81
C ASN A 598 -6.98 19.11 -11.17
N GLN A 599 -5.82 18.45 -11.20
CA GLN A 599 -5.23 17.94 -12.44
C GLN A 599 -6.17 16.97 -13.17
N LEU A 600 -6.74 16.01 -12.43
CA LEU A 600 -7.58 14.98 -13.02
C LEU A 600 -8.84 15.58 -13.66
N GLU A 601 -9.55 16.45 -12.95
CA GLU A 601 -10.78 17.08 -13.48
C GLU A 601 -10.46 18.01 -14.66
N THR A 602 -9.41 18.81 -14.57
CA THR A 602 -8.97 19.66 -15.70
C THR A 602 -8.66 18.82 -16.95
N LEU A 603 -7.99 17.67 -16.77
CA LEU A 603 -7.67 16.78 -17.90
C LEU A 603 -8.93 16.08 -18.47
N LYS A 604 -9.89 15.72 -17.62
CA LYS A 604 -11.20 15.20 -18.08
C LYS A 604 -11.94 16.26 -18.92
N GLU A 605 -12.00 17.51 -18.45
CA GLU A 605 -12.59 18.62 -19.21
C GLU A 605 -11.88 18.85 -20.56
N TYR A 606 -10.54 18.72 -20.60
CA TYR A 606 -9.78 18.86 -21.85
C TYR A 606 -10.08 17.72 -22.82
N ASN A 607 -10.20 16.47 -22.32
CA ASN A 607 -10.63 15.35 -23.15
C ASN A 607 -12.03 15.56 -23.75
N GLU A 608 -12.97 16.15 -23.01
CA GLU A 608 -14.30 16.51 -23.51
C GLU A 608 -14.24 17.60 -24.59
N LYS A 609 -13.51 18.70 -24.32
CA LYS A 609 -13.34 19.81 -25.27
C LYS A 609 -12.67 19.34 -26.57
N LEU A 610 -11.72 18.43 -26.49
CA LEU A 610 -11.00 17.85 -27.62
C LEU A 610 -11.73 16.66 -28.28
N LYS A 611 -12.91 16.28 -27.74
CA LYS A 611 -13.72 15.15 -28.22
C LYS A 611 -12.96 13.82 -28.27
N VAL A 612 -12.06 13.62 -27.31
CA VAL A 612 -11.25 12.39 -27.19
C VAL A 612 -12.16 11.15 -27.03
N ASN A 613 -13.26 11.28 -26.30
CA ASN A 613 -14.21 10.20 -26.03
C ASN A 613 -15.33 10.06 -27.08
N SER A 614 -15.31 10.80 -28.19
CA SER A 614 -16.30 10.63 -29.23
C SER A 614 -16.06 9.30 -29.95
N GLU A 615 -16.84 8.29 -29.56
CA GLU A 615 -16.92 7.01 -30.26
C GLU A 615 -17.25 7.17 -31.74
N LYS A 616 -16.83 6.17 -32.53
CA LYS A 616 -17.03 6.03 -33.97
C LYS A 616 -18.48 6.18 -34.41
#